data_b3f8facd9db6467df2d903e9dfeaee3b
#
_entry.id   b3f8facd9db6467df2d903e9dfeaee3b
#
_cell.length_a   1.000
_cell.length_b   1.000
_cell.length_c   1.000
_cell.angle_alpha   90.00
_cell.angle_beta   90.00
_cell.angle_gamma   90.00
#
_symmetry.space_group_name_H-M   'P 1'
#
loop_
_entity.id
_entity.type
_entity.pdbx_description
1 polymer ?
#
loop_
_entity_poly.entity_id
_entity_poly.type
_entity_poly.pdbx_seq_one_letter_code
_entity_poly.pdbx_strand_id
1 'polypeptide(L)'
;FDLERAPESFLDLILTDLGNPFPFELEELAKRRLAAVLVEMYRQKGTAIGIENAIRFFLGIDITAITPFTADTMILGESELGVDWVLGASGRFARYAFNVEVDVALTDTERTQLRAIVDYLKPAHTHFVDLVEPSAPVEFDHWVIGVSELGFTTELH
;
A
#
# COMPACT_ATOMS: atom_id res chain seq x y z
N PHE A 1 18.66 18.05 -24.06
CA PHE A 1 18.43 16.61 -24.09
C PHE A 1 16.95 16.37 -24.42
N ASP A 2 16.68 15.74 -25.57
CA ASP A 2 15.30 15.55 -26.03
C ASP A 2 14.85 14.13 -25.69
N LEU A 3 14.15 14.00 -24.55
CA LEU A 3 13.61 12.72 -24.08
C LEU A 3 12.56 12.12 -25.02
N GLU A 4 11.90 12.97 -25.83
CA GLU A 4 10.86 12.50 -26.74
C GLU A 4 11.41 11.72 -27.94
N ARG A 5 12.67 12.01 -28.34
CA ARG A 5 13.34 11.38 -29.47
C ARG A 5 14.40 10.34 -29.08
N ALA A 6 14.63 10.12 -27.79
CA ALA A 6 15.62 9.18 -27.33
C ALA A 6 15.21 7.74 -27.68
N PRO A 7 16.12 6.88 -28.20
CA PRO A 7 15.83 5.44 -28.39
C PRO A 7 15.55 4.75 -27.07
N GLU A 8 14.78 3.66 -27.09
CA GLU A 8 14.39 2.92 -25.88
C GLU A 8 15.61 2.45 -25.04
N SER A 9 16.63 1.92 -25.71
CA SER A 9 17.87 1.49 -25.05
C SER A 9 18.58 2.62 -24.28
N PHE A 10 18.39 3.86 -24.71
CA PHE A 10 18.95 5.02 -24.05
C PHE A 10 18.11 5.47 -22.85
N LEU A 11 16.81 5.22 -22.89
CA LEU A 11 15.92 5.46 -21.75
C LEU A 11 16.28 4.56 -20.56
N ASP A 12 16.58 3.30 -20.82
CA ASP A 12 17.00 2.36 -19.77
C ASP A 12 18.32 2.78 -19.12
N LEU A 13 19.26 3.30 -19.92
CA LEU A 13 20.50 3.85 -19.40
C LEU A 13 20.24 5.09 -18.53
N ILE A 14 19.40 6.02 -18.99
CA ILE A 14 19.03 7.21 -18.23
C ILE A 14 18.36 6.84 -16.91
N LEU A 15 17.42 5.90 -16.93
CA LEU A 15 16.74 5.46 -15.71
C LEU A 15 17.70 4.79 -14.74
N THR A 16 18.68 4.04 -15.24
CA THR A 16 19.75 3.45 -14.44
C THR A 16 20.63 4.51 -13.83
N ASP A 17 21.06 5.50 -14.60
CA ASP A 17 21.91 6.60 -14.13
C ASP A 17 21.18 7.52 -13.13
N LEU A 18 19.86 7.70 -13.30
CA LEU A 18 19.02 8.39 -12.34
C LEU A 18 18.73 7.57 -11.08
N GLY A 19 19.17 6.29 -11.04
CA GLY A 19 18.98 5.42 -9.89
C GLY A 19 17.53 4.98 -9.71
N ASN A 20 16.83 4.66 -10.79
CA ASN A 20 15.46 4.12 -10.70
C ASN A 20 15.42 2.87 -9.80
N PRO A 21 14.72 2.91 -8.66
CA PRO A 21 14.68 1.80 -7.71
C PRO A 21 13.62 0.76 -8.06
N PHE A 22 12.77 1.04 -9.03
CA PHE A 22 11.59 0.23 -9.33
C PHE A 22 11.89 -0.74 -10.48
N PRO A 23 11.95 -2.06 -10.22
CA PRO A 23 12.23 -3.07 -11.22
C PRO A 23 10.98 -3.43 -12.05
N PHE A 24 10.08 -2.47 -12.26
CA PHE A 24 8.85 -2.73 -13.02
C PHE A 24 9.15 -2.70 -14.51
N GLU A 25 8.59 -3.65 -15.23
CA GLU A 25 8.58 -3.61 -16.69
C GLU A 25 7.64 -2.49 -17.14
N LEU A 26 8.20 -1.47 -17.76
CA LEU A 26 7.48 -0.31 -18.24
C LEU A 26 7.53 -0.27 -19.76
N GLU A 27 6.43 0.14 -20.38
CA GLU A 27 6.40 0.45 -21.80
C GLU A 27 7.26 1.69 -22.11
N GLU A 28 7.70 1.83 -23.36
CA GLU A 28 8.57 2.94 -23.80
C GLU A 28 8.02 4.32 -23.39
N LEU A 29 6.73 4.54 -23.58
CA LEU A 29 6.09 5.80 -23.21
C LEU A 29 6.13 6.05 -21.69
N ALA A 30 5.92 4.99 -20.89
CA ALA A 30 6.00 5.06 -19.44
C ALA A 30 7.44 5.33 -18.97
N LYS A 31 8.46 4.72 -19.61
CA LYS A 31 9.88 5.01 -19.37
C LYS A 31 10.22 6.49 -19.62
N ARG A 32 9.71 7.07 -20.69
CA ARG A 32 9.91 8.51 -21.00
C ARG A 32 9.29 9.40 -19.93
N ARG A 33 8.04 9.11 -19.55
CA ARG A 33 7.34 9.85 -18.50
C ARG A 33 8.07 9.72 -17.17
N LEU A 34 8.53 8.51 -16.82
CA LEU A 34 9.27 8.28 -15.58
C LEU A 34 10.57 9.08 -15.56
N ALA A 35 11.37 9.06 -16.63
CA ALA A 35 12.61 9.82 -16.72
C ALA A 35 12.38 11.33 -16.54
N ALA A 36 11.24 11.84 -17.00
CA ALA A 36 10.88 13.26 -16.85
C ALA A 36 10.48 13.62 -15.41
N VAL A 37 9.80 12.71 -14.69
CA VAL A 37 9.23 12.99 -13.36
C VAL A 37 10.09 12.46 -12.20
N LEU A 38 11.04 11.57 -12.47
CA LEU A 38 11.80 10.88 -11.43
C LEU A 38 12.55 11.83 -10.48
N VAL A 39 13.11 12.90 -11.01
CA VAL A 39 13.79 13.92 -10.20
C VAL A 39 12.80 14.62 -9.26
N GLU A 40 11.58 14.92 -9.73
CA GLU A 40 10.56 15.55 -8.90
C GLU A 40 10.02 14.59 -7.84
N MET A 41 9.87 13.31 -8.18
CA MET A 41 9.53 12.27 -7.21
C MET A 41 10.57 12.18 -6.08
N TYR A 42 11.86 12.29 -6.40
CA TYR A 42 12.92 12.32 -5.38
C TYR A 42 12.86 13.55 -4.48
N ARG A 43 12.44 14.71 -5.00
CA ARG A 43 12.24 15.91 -4.20
C ARG A 43 11.10 15.76 -3.19
N GLN A 44 10.09 14.98 -3.55
CA GLN A 44 8.92 14.71 -2.71
C GLN A 44 9.08 13.46 -1.84
N LYS A 45 10.23 12.79 -1.90
CA LYS A 45 10.51 11.60 -1.09
C LYS A 45 10.39 11.92 0.40
N GLY A 46 9.70 11.05 1.13
CA GLY A 46 9.47 11.22 2.56
C GLY A 46 8.22 12.03 2.90
N THR A 47 7.41 12.41 1.90
CA THR A 47 6.14 13.09 2.12
C THR A 47 4.96 12.22 1.71
N ALA A 48 3.79 12.42 2.32
CA ALA A 48 2.56 11.74 1.95
C ALA A 48 2.22 11.98 0.47
N ILE A 49 2.28 13.23 0.04
CA ILE A 49 2.02 13.63 -1.36
C ILE A 49 2.96 12.92 -2.33
N GLY A 50 4.23 12.74 -1.96
CA GLY A 50 5.19 12.01 -2.79
C GLY A 50 4.82 10.54 -2.97
N ILE A 51 4.33 9.90 -1.92
CA ILE A 51 3.85 8.51 -1.96
C ILE A 51 2.58 8.42 -2.82
N GLU A 52 1.61 9.29 -2.62
CA GLU A 52 0.36 9.35 -3.40
C GLU A 52 0.63 9.55 -4.89
N ASN A 53 1.46 10.53 -5.25
CA ASN A 53 1.81 10.80 -6.64
C ASN A 53 2.53 9.63 -7.30
N ALA A 54 3.40 8.94 -6.60
CA ALA A 54 4.11 7.79 -7.13
C ALA A 54 3.16 6.60 -7.36
N ILE A 55 2.29 6.29 -6.42
CA ILE A 55 1.30 5.20 -6.57
C ILE A 55 0.36 5.51 -7.73
N ARG A 56 -0.15 6.73 -7.83
CA ARG A 56 -0.96 7.16 -8.97
C ARG A 56 -0.21 7.04 -10.30
N PHE A 57 1.07 7.39 -10.32
CA PHE A 57 1.89 7.31 -11.53
C PHE A 57 2.14 5.88 -12.00
N PHE A 58 2.53 4.98 -11.08
CA PHE A 58 2.89 3.60 -11.43
C PHE A 58 1.71 2.65 -11.56
N LEU A 59 0.72 2.79 -10.69
CA LEU A 59 -0.41 1.85 -10.58
C LEU A 59 -1.73 2.44 -11.09
N GLY A 60 -1.80 3.77 -11.26
CA GLY A 60 -3.04 4.44 -11.63
C GLY A 60 -4.09 4.42 -10.53
N ILE A 61 -3.69 4.16 -9.28
CA ILE A 61 -4.57 4.02 -8.13
C ILE A 61 -4.51 5.30 -7.30
N ASP A 62 -5.66 5.80 -6.90
CA ASP A 62 -5.77 6.90 -5.97
C ASP A 62 -5.79 6.39 -4.53
N ILE A 63 -4.96 6.99 -3.69
CA ILE A 63 -4.95 6.74 -2.26
C ILE A 63 -6.05 7.57 -1.61
N THR A 64 -6.87 6.94 -0.79
CA THR A 64 -7.92 7.62 -0.03
C THR A 64 -7.35 8.38 1.15
N ALA A 65 -6.45 7.74 1.89
CA ALA A 65 -5.78 8.36 3.04
C ALA A 65 -4.47 7.66 3.39
N ILE A 66 -3.57 8.41 4.02
CA ILE A 66 -2.42 7.87 4.75
C ILE A 66 -2.67 8.17 6.22
N THR A 67 -3.05 7.14 6.97
CA THR A 67 -3.47 7.28 8.36
C THR A 67 -2.38 6.81 9.32
N PRO A 68 -2.17 7.51 10.45
CA PRO A 68 -1.26 7.02 11.46
C PRO A 68 -1.81 5.70 12.02
N PHE A 69 -0.91 4.71 12.16
CA PHE A 69 -1.26 3.49 12.87
C PHE A 69 -1.35 3.79 14.35
N THR A 70 -2.54 3.65 14.91
CA THR A 70 -2.79 3.66 16.35
C THR A 70 -2.89 2.20 16.79
N ALA A 71 -1.86 1.70 17.48
CA ALA A 71 -2.03 0.46 18.22
C ALA A 71 -3.14 0.67 19.25
N ASP A 72 -3.96 -0.35 19.47
CA ASP A 72 -4.94 -0.34 20.54
C ASP A 72 -4.21 -0.03 21.86
N THR A 73 -4.45 1.16 22.37
CA THR A 73 -3.79 1.64 23.58
C THR A 73 -4.56 1.11 24.78
N MET A 74 -3.85 0.45 25.68
CA MET A 74 -4.41 0.07 26.97
C MET A 74 -4.87 1.32 27.72
N ILE A 75 -6.16 1.40 28.03
CA ILE A 75 -6.73 2.47 28.84
C ILE A 75 -6.79 1.95 30.28
N LEU A 76 -6.01 2.60 31.17
CA LEU A 76 -5.96 2.21 32.59
C LEU A 76 -7.35 2.38 33.22
N GLY A 77 -7.90 1.27 33.75
CA GLY A 77 -9.22 1.23 34.35
C GLY A 77 -10.37 0.80 33.43
N GLU A 78 -10.11 0.64 32.13
CA GLU A 78 -11.10 0.18 31.14
C GLU A 78 -10.67 -1.10 30.42
N SER A 79 -9.37 -1.25 30.15
CA SER A 79 -8.85 -2.40 29.41
C SER A 79 -8.40 -3.53 30.36
N GLU A 80 -8.75 -4.77 30.00
CA GLU A 80 -8.33 -5.98 30.72
C GLU A 80 -7.20 -6.69 29.93
N LEU A 81 -6.05 -6.90 30.61
CA LEU A 81 -4.91 -7.61 30.03
C LEU A 81 -5.28 -9.09 29.80
N GLY A 82 -5.12 -9.55 28.55
CA GLY A 82 -5.47 -10.91 28.16
C GLY A 82 -6.90 -11.07 27.62
N VAL A 83 -7.74 -10.03 27.70
CA VAL A 83 -9.10 -9.98 27.14
C VAL A 83 -9.12 -8.98 25.99
N ASP A 84 -8.96 -7.69 26.29
CA ASP A 84 -9.01 -6.62 25.30
C ASP A 84 -7.60 -6.25 24.80
N TRP A 85 -6.58 -6.58 25.61
CA TRP A 85 -5.21 -6.23 25.31
C TRP A 85 -4.25 -7.37 25.60
N VAL A 86 -3.36 -7.66 24.64
CA VAL A 86 -2.39 -8.75 24.74
C VAL A 86 -0.98 -8.17 24.70
N LEU A 87 -0.16 -8.54 25.70
CA LEU A 87 1.28 -8.30 25.64
C LEU A 87 1.86 -9.24 24.59
N GLY A 88 1.92 -8.79 23.35
CA GLY A 88 2.44 -9.57 22.24
C GLY A 88 3.80 -9.11 21.77
N ALA A 89 4.53 -10.01 21.12
CA ALA A 89 5.68 -9.63 20.31
C ALA A 89 5.19 -8.64 19.24
N SER A 90 5.52 -7.40 19.43
CA SER A 90 5.09 -6.34 18.54
C SER A 90 5.87 -6.39 17.24
N GLY A 91 5.36 -7.08 16.25
CA GLY A 91 5.70 -6.77 14.85
C GLY A 91 5.17 -5.40 14.42
N ARG A 92 4.44 -4.71 15.30
CA ARG A 92 3.78 -3.42 15.04
C ARG A 92 4.40 -2.33 15.89
N PHE A 93 4.84 -1.27 15.24
CA PHE A 93 5.44 -0.12 15.91
C PHE A 93 4.35 0.88 16.28
N ALA A 94 4.28 1.28 17.55
CA ALA A 94 3.29 2.27 18.02
C ALA A 94 3.68 3.71 17.63
N ARG A 95 4.92 3.96 17.23
CA ARG A 95 5.40 5.30 16.85
C ARG A 95 5.88 5.31 15.41
N TYR A 96 5.57 6.40 14.72
CA TYR A 96 5.96 6.60 13.31
C TYR A 96 5.47 5.49 12.38
N ALA A 97 4.39 4.83 12.75
CA ALA A 97 3.75 3.82 11.95
C ALA A 97 2.52 4.39 11.24
N PHE A 98 2.26 3.92 10.03
CA PHE A 98 1.14 4.39 9.23
C PHE A 98 0.57 3.28 8.36
N ASN A 99 -0.69 3.45 8.01
CA ASN A 99 -1.41 2.63 7.04
C ASN A 99 -1.65 3.44 5.77
N VAL A 100 -1.79 2.74 4.66
CA VAL A 100 -2.22 3.33 3.38
C VAL A 100 -3.59 2.76 3.07
N GLU A 101 -4.55 3.64 2.83
CA GLU A 101 -5.94 3.29 2.54
C GLU A 101 -6.24 3.52 1.05
N VAL A 102 -6.82 2.53 0.42
CA VAL A 102 -7.28 2.59 -0.97
C VAL A 102 -8.76 2.21 -1.04
N ASP A 103 -9.47 2.72 -2.04
CA ASP A 103 -10.89 2.46 -2.25
C ASP A 103 -11.19 1.36 -3.26
N VAL A 104 -10.14 0.71 -3.77
CA VAL A 104 -10.21 -0.39 -4.74
C VAL A 104 -9.57 -1.64 -4.19
N ALA A 105 -10.16 -2.79 -4.52
CA ALA A 105 -9.52 -4.08 -4.26
C ALA A 105 -8.35 -4.28 -5.22
N LEU A 106 -7.18 -4.60 -4.68
CA LEU A 106 -5.95 -4.76 -5.43
C LEU A 106 -5.67 -6.23 -5.75
N THR A 107 -5.01 -6.46 -6.86
CA THR A 107 -4.40 -7.76 -7.17
C THR A 107 -3.13 -7.97 -6.33
N ASP A 108 -2.69 -9.21 -6.18
CA ASP A 108 -1.47 -9.53 -5.42
C ASP A 108 -0.22 -8.87 -6.01
N THR A 109 -0.20 -8.70 -7.33
CA THR A 109 0.89 -7.98 -8.01
C THR A 109 0.89 -6.50 -7.65
N GLU A 110 -0.28 -5.85 -7.71
CA GLU A 110 -0.43 -4.43 -7.34
C GLU A 110 -0.10 -4.19 -5.87
N ARG A 111 -0.51 -5.09 -4.95
CA ARG A 111 -0.14 -5.03 -3.53
C ARG A 111 1.37 -5.07 -3.34
N THR A 112 2.05 -5.97 -4.04
CA THR A 112 3.50 -6.10 -3.97
C THR A 112 4.20 -4.85 -4.50
N GLN A 113 3.73 -4.32 -5.63
CA GLN A 113 4.27 -3.10 -6.23
C GLN A 113 4.01 -1.88 -5.36
N LEU A 114 2.81 -1.73 -4.81
CA LEU A 114 2.46 -0.65 -3.90
C LEU A 114 3.35 -0.66 -2.65
N ARG A 115 3.54 -1.83 -2.04
CA ARG A 115 4.44 -1.99 -0.88
C ARG A 115 5.87 -1.57 -1.22
N ALA A 116 6.39 -1.97 -2.37
CA ALA A 116 7.73 -1.59 -2.82
C ALA A 116 7.85 -0.08 -3.02
N ILE A 117 6.85 0.58 -3.61
CA ILE A 117 6.82 2.03 -3.80
C ILE A 117 6.80 2.75 -2.45
N VAL A 118 5.91 2.35 -1.53
CA VAL A 118 5.81 2.95 -0.20
C VAL A 118 7.10 2.77 0.60
N ASP A 119 7.65 1.57 0.63
CA ASP A 119 8.89 1.28 1.37
C ASP A 119 10.08 2.08 0.86
N TYR A 120 10.14 2.33 -0.43
CA TYR A 120 11.19 3.16 -1.00
C TYR A 120 11.02 4.66 -0.72
N LEU A 121 9.79 5.16 -0.78
CA LEU A 121 9.49 6.58 -0.68
C LEU A 121 9.23 7.07 0.74
N LYS A 122 8.86 6.19 1.67
CA LYS A 122 8.62 6.57 3.06
C LYS A 122 9.88 7.14 3.73
N PRO A 123 9.74 7.99 4.74
CA PRO A 123 10.86 8.41 5.58
C PRO A 123 11.53 7.21 6.26
N ALA A 124 12.86 7.25 6.40
CA ALA A 124 13.64 6.13 6.95
C ALA A 124 13.22 5.73 8.38
N HIS A 125 12.67 6.66 9.14
CA HIS A 125 12.24 6.45 10.53
C HIS A 125 10.78 6.02 10.65
N THR A 126 10.05 5.86 9.54
CA THR A 126 8.64 5.47 9.54
C THR A 126 8.47 4.01 9.16
N HIS A 127 7.38 3.41 9.64
CA HIS A 127 7.02 2.02 9.40
C HIS A 127 5.67 1.95 8.68
N PHE A 128 5.69 1.37 7.51
CA PHE A 128 4.47 1.00 6.82
C PHE A 128 3.95 -0.30 7.42
N VAL A 129 2.77 -0.26 8.03
CA VAL A 129 2.19 -1.39 8.76
C VAL A 129 1.29 -2.18 7.84
N ASP A 130 0.25 -1.54 7.32
CA ASP A 130 -0.77 -2.26 6.58
C ASP A 130 -1.36 -1.45 5.43
N LEU A 131 -1.88 -2.20 4.46
CA LEU A 131 -2.64 -1.70 3.35
C LEU A 131 -4.11 -1.99 3.62
N VAL A 132 -4.90 -0.93 3.81
CA VAL A 132 -6.32 -1.03 4.07
C VAL A 132 -7.08 -0.92 2.75
N GLU A 133 -7.66 -2.03 2.35
CA GLU A 133 -8.54 -2.12 1.19
C GLU A 133 -10.00 -2.12 1.63
N PRO A 134 -10.94 -1.70 0.76
CA PRO A 134 -12.34 -1.87 1.07
C PRO A 134 -12.62 -3.36 1.29
N SER A 135 -13.09 -3.71 2.47
CA SER A 135 -13.54 -5.08 2.70
C SER A 135 -14.70 -5.33 1.74
N ALA A 136 -14.58 -6.36 0.92
CA ALA A 136 -15.73 -6.88 0.21
C ALA A 136 -16.86 -7.06 1.26
N PRO A 137 -18.10 -6.66 0.94
CA PRO A 137 -19.20 -6.92 1.84
C PRO A 137 -19.16 -8.41 2.16
N VAL A 138 -18.84 -8.74 3.40
CA VAL A 138 -18.92 -10.12 3.87
C VAL A 138 -20.42 -10.40 3.84
N GLU A 139 -20.88 -11.08 2.82
CA GLU A 139 -22.19 -11.73 2.87
C GLU A 139 -22.06 -12.77 3.98
N PHE A 140 -22.41 -12.35 5.19
CA PHE A 140 -22.63 -13.31 6.26
C PHE A 140 -23.81 -14.16 5.83
N ASP A 141 -23.51 -15.37 5.47
CA ASP A 141 -24.55 -16.39 5.27
C ASP A 141 -25.19 -16.62 6.65
N HIS A 142 -26.24 -15.84 6.91
CA HIS A 142 -26.91 -15.86 8.22
C HIS A 142 -27.66 -17.17 8.35
N TRP A 143 -27.24 -17.96 9.32
CA TRP A 143 -28.00 -19.15 9.69
C TRP A 143 -29.34 -18.75 10.28
N VAL A 144 -30.42 -18.99 9.51
CA VAL A 144 -31.78 -18.68 9.93
C VAL A 144 -32.42 -19.94 10.48
N ILE A 145 -32.73 -19.94 11.79
CA ILE A 145 -33.36 -21.09 12.48
C ILE A 145 -34.70 -21.41 11.77
N GLY A 146 -34.81 -22.66 11.32
CA GLY A 146 -36.01 -23.16 10.64
C GLY A 146 -36.01 -22.99 9.11
N VAL A 147 -34.99 -22.35 8.51
CA VAL A 147 -34.86 -22.17 7.07
C VAL A 147 -33.54 -22.72 6.53
N SER A 148 -32.46 -22.58 7.29
CA SER A 148 -31.12 -23.04 6.89
C SER A 148 -30.89 -24.49 7.32
N GLU A 149 -30.50 -25.34 6.37
CA GLU A 149 -30.11 -26.73 6.60
C GLU A 149 -28.59 -26.88 6.44
N LEU A 150 -27.92 -27.43 7.46
CA LEU A 150 -26.49 -27.63 7.46
C LEU A 150 -26.10 -28.62 6.35
N GLY A 151 -25.18 -28.22 5.47
CA GLY A 151 -24.72 -29.04 4.35
C GLY A 151 -25.55 -28.90 3.06
N PHE A 152 -26.66 -28.17 3.08
CA PHE A 152 -27.48 -27.89 1.89
C PHE A 152 -27.50 -26.40 1.53
N THR A 153 -27.65 -25.53 2.53
CA THR A 153 -27.72 -24.07 2.33
C THR A 153 -26.60 -23.32 3.02
N THR A 154 -25.81 -23.98 3.86
CA THR A 154 -24.73 -23.35 4.63
C THR A 154 -23.52 -24.29 4.69
N GLU A 155 -22.36 -23.82 4.27
CA GLU A 155 -21.08 -24.50 4.46
C GLU A 155 -20.33 -23.89 5.64
N LEU A 156 -19.74 -24.74 6.49
CA LEU A 156 -18.85 -24.31 7.55
C LEU A 156 -17.45 -24.08 6.97
N HIS A 157 -17.02 -22.83 6.94
CA HIS A 157 -15.66 -22.43 6.58
C HIS A 157 -14.77 -22.31 7.82
#